data_ab0cd9002bfeb6c0e86079134e3989ef
#
_entry.id   ab0cd9002bfeb6c0e86079134e3989ef
#
_cell.length_a   1.000
_cell.length_b   1.000
_cell.length_c   1.000
_cell.angle_alpha   90.00
_cell.angle_beta   90.00
_cell.angle_gamma   90.00
#
_symmetry.space_group_name_H-M   'P 1'
#
loop_
_entity.id
_entity.type
_entity.pdbx_description
1 polymer ?
#
loop_
_entity_poly.entity_id
_entity_poly.type
_entity_poly.pdbx_seq_one_letter_code
_entity_poly.pdbx_strand_id
1 'polypeptide(L)'
;MIILRGGCQCLHGFRAKLLRHRIDLLLRQHIPLDVARLSSKLVVDPSSPTGLRWKVDHWKMKAGDVAGGVKSTGHSSINFYGQRLHCHRIVWAIYHQQDPGEKTVDHIDRDPSNNDPSNLRLATYEGQMRNTKSRASKYGRGVHKVGERFYARICVKGKDVYLGGFATAKEAADRAAEARQAYIEQQASHLYPNQ
;
A
#
# COMPACT_ATOMS: atom_id res chain seq x y z
N MET A 1 -0.26 6.27 -58.93
CA MET A 1 -0.90 7.24 -57.99
C MET A 1 -1.92 6.47 -57.17
N ILE A 2 -1.49 5.91 -56.03
CA ILE A 2 -2.37 5.23 -55.07
C ILE A 2 -2.09 5.83 -53.69
N ILE A 3 -3.10 6.51 -53.17
CA ILE A 3 -3.08 7.17 -51.86
C ILE A 3 -3.50 6.13 -50.83
N LEU A 4 -2.60 5.75 -49.90
CA LEU A 4 -2.95 5.03 -48.72
C LEU A 4 -3.09 6.02 -47.55
N ARG A 5 -4.31 6.36 -47.20
CA ARG A 5 -4.68 7.01 -45.94
C ARG A 5 -5.04 5.91 -44.92
N GLY A 6 -4.57 6.04 -43.68
CA GLY A 6 -5.05 5.26 -42.57
C GLY A 6 -3.98 4.87 -41.55
N GLY A 7 -3.32 5.88 -40.95
CA GLY A 7 -2.42 5.67 -39.84
C GLY A 7 -3.16 5.66 -38.49
N CYS A 8 -3.19 4.55 -37.84
CA CYS A 8 -3.77 4.34 -36.50
C CYS A 8 -3.01 5.14 -35.42
N GLN A 9 -3.56 6.27 -34.99
CA GLN A 9 -2.97 7.16 -33.95
C GLN A 9 -3.11 6.63 -32.52
N CYS A 10 -3.74 5.48 -32.29
CA CYS A 10 -4.02 4.97 -30.95
C CYS A 10 -2.84 4.25 -30.25
N LEU A 11 -1.79 3.87 -30.98
CA LEU A 11 -0.68 3.07 -30.40
C LEU A 11 0.43 3.92 -29.76
N HIS A 12 0.52 5.21 -30.06
CA HIS A 12 1.57 6.08 -29.50
C HIS A 12 1.33 6.49 -28.03
N GLY A 13 0.08 6.60 -27.60
CA GLY A 13 -0.27 6.98 -26.23
C GLY A 13 0.00 5.88 -25.20
N PHE A 14 -0.16 4.62 -25.59
CA PHE A 14 0.02 3.48 -24.68
C PHE A 14 1.51 3.16 -24.44
N ARG A 15 2.34 3.24 -25.48
CA ARG A 15 3.79 3.04 -25.34
C ARG A 15 4.46 4.16 -24.54
N ALA A 16 4.04 5.39 -24.69
CA ALA A 16 4.58 6.53 -23.95
C ALA A 16 4.22 6.46 -22.45
N LYS A 17 3.03 5.98 -22.07
CA LYS A 17 2.62 5.75 -20.68
C LYS A 17 3.41 4.58 -20.02
N LEU A 18 3.62 3.50 -20.74
CA LEU A 18 4.41 2.36 -20.27
C LEU A 18 5.90 2.71 -20.12
N LEU A 19 6.47 3.50 -21.05
CA LEU A 19 7.84 3.98 -20.93
C LEU A 19 8.01 4.95 -19.75
N ARG A 20 7.09 5.90 -19.56
CA ARG A 20 7.11 6.79 -18.38
C ARG A 20 6.99 6.03 -17.08
N HIS A 21 6.12 5.03 -17.01
CA HIS A 21 5.98 4.19 -15.82
C HIS A 21 7.22 3.33 -15.53
N ARG A 22 7.91 2.84 -16.57
CA ARG A 22 9.20 2.13 -16.42
C ARG A 22 10.35 3.06 -16.04
N ILE A 23 10.38 4.28 -16.59
CA ILE A 23 11.38 5.30 -16.23
C ILE A 23 11.15 5.80 -14.80
N ASP A 24 9.89 6.00 -14.37
CA ASP A 24 9.54 6.32 -12.98
C ASP A 24 9.92 5.20 -11.99
N LEU A 25 9.83 3.94 -12.40
CA LEU A 25 10.30 2.81 -11.59
C LEU A 25 11.83 2.73 -11.52
N LEU A 26 12.53 3.07 -12.60
CA LEU A 26 14.00 3.10 -12.66
C LEU A 26 14.60 4.33 -11.97
N LEU A 27 13.84 5.45 -11.92
CA LEU A 27 14.28 6.69 -11.25
C LEU A 27 13.86 6.76 -9.78
N ARG A 28 13.05 5.86 -9.28
CA ARG A 28 12.81 5.69 -7.85
C ARG A 28 13.96 4.94 -7.20
N GLN A 29 15.17 5.52 -7.32
CA GLN A 29 16.25 5.09 -6.45
C GLN A 29 15.77 5.28 -5.01
N HIS A 30 15.64 4.17 -4.29
CA HIS A 30 15.39 4.22 -2.86
C HIS A 30 16.50 5.06 -2.23
N ILE A 31 16.15 6.22 -1.70
CA ILE A 31 17.09 7.03 -0.91
C ILE A 31 17.10 6.41 0.48
N PRO A 32 18.21 5.77 0.89
CA PRO A 32 18.30 5.14 2.20
C PRO A 32 18.01 6.14 3.32
N LEU A 33 17.25 5.71 4.32
CA LEU A 33 17.02 6.52 5.51
C LEU A 33 18.26 6.46 6.42
N ASP A 34 18.85 7.62 6.68
CA ASP A 34 19.87 7.73 7.72
C ASP A 34 19.21 7.64 9.10
N VAL A 35 19.06 6.41 9.60
CA VAL A 35 18.36 6.10 10.85
C VAL A 35 19.05 6.76 12.05
N ALA A 36 20.37 6.81 12.07
CA ALA A 36 21.13 7.46 13.14
C ALA A 36 20.81 8.95 13.20
N ARG A 37 20.84 9.63 12.05
CA ARG A 37 20.49 11.05 11.93
C ARG A 37 19.03 11.32 12.28
N LEU A 38 18.10 10.47 11.85
CA LEU A 38 16.68 10.57 12.21
C LEU A 38 16.49 10.43 13.73
N SER A 39 17.07 9.41 14.36
CA SER A 39 17.01 9.15 15.80
C SER A 39 17.67 10.24 16.65
N SER A 40 18.67 10.96 16.09
CA SER A 40 19.30 12.08 16.78
C SER A 40 18.42 13.33 16.84
N LYS A 41 17.45 13.47 15.92
CA LYS A 41 16.59 14.67 15.79
C LYS A 41 15.13 14.43 16.12
N LEU A 42 14.65 13.20 15.99
CA LEU A 42 13.25 12.82 16.15
C LEU A 42 13.11 11.74 17.20
N VAL A 43 11.96 11.75 17.88
CA VAL A 43 11.52 10.70 18.80
C VAL A 43 10.17 10.19 18.37
N VAL A 44 9.97 8.87 18.49
CA VAL A 44 8.67 8.23 18.26
C VAL A 44 7.77 8.52 19.45
N ASP A 45 6.59 9.07 19.19
CA ASP A 45 5.57 9.35 20.18
C ASP A 45 4.18 9.02 19.61
N PRO A 46 3.58 7.88 20.01
CA PRO A 46 2.25 7.48 19.56
C PRO A 46 1.15 8.49 19.86
N SER A 47 1.34 9.38 20.86
CA SER A 47 0.38 10.43 21.18
C SER A 47 0.39 11.60 20.18
N SER A 48 1.45 11.69 19.36
CA SER A 48 1.58 12.70 18.31
C SER A 48 0.71 12.33 17.10
N PRO A 49 0.01 13.29 16.47
CA PRO A 49 -0.82 13.03 15.28
C PRO A 49 -0.01 12.52 14.06
N THR A 50 1.31 12.65 14.09
CA THR A 50 2.21 12.13 13.05
C THR A 50 3.00 10.90 13.50
N GLY A 51 2.91 10.50 14.80
CA GLY A 51 3.74 9.49 15.43
C GLY A 51 5.16 9.98 15.79
N LEU A 52 5.47 11.27 15.56
CA LEU A 52 6.81 11.84 15.73
C LEU A 52 6.78 13.18 16.44
N ARG A 53 7.81 13.44 17.28
CA ARG A 53 8.13 14.77 17.80
C ARG A 53 9.60 15.11 17.59
N TRP A 54 9.90 16.41 17.56
CA TRP A 54 11.27 16.88 17.57
C TRP A 54 11.93 16.57 18.93
N LYS A 55 13.09 15.94 18.87
CA LYS A 55 13.90 15.63 20.05
C LYS A 55 14.75 16.80 20.49
N VAL A 56 15.11 17.66 19.56
CA VAL A 56 15.97 18.83 19.74
C VAL A 56 15.40 20.02 18.98
N ASP A 57 15.78 21.22 19.37
CA ASP A 57 15.43 22.43 18.63
C ASP A 57 15.93 22.36 17.19
N HIS A 58 15.07 22.66 16.25
CA HIS A 58 15.35 22.62 14.81
C HIS A 58 14.67 23.78 14.10
N TRP A 59 15.45 24.76 13.68
CA TRP A 59 14.94 25.98 13.04
C TRP A 59 13.91 26.71 13.92
N LYS A 60 12.66 26.75 13.45
CA LYS A 60 11.52 27.36 14.19
C LYS A 60 10.81 26.39 15.12
N MET A 61 11.17 25.12 15.09
CA MET A 61 10.54 24.06 15.88
C MET A 61 11.32 23.85 17.17
N LYS A 62 10.61 23.62 18.26
CA LYS A 62 11.18 23.35 19.57
C LYS A 62 11.18 21.85 19.87
N ALA A 63 12.08 21.42 20.74
CA ALA A 63 12.01 20.07 21.29
C ALA A 63 10.63 19.83 21.91
N GLY A 64 10.01 18.66 21.57
CA GLY A 64 8.64 18.34 21.97
C GLY A 64 7.55 18.73 20.95
N ASP A 65 7.84 19.62 20.01
CA ASP A 65 6.87 19.96 18.95
C ASP A 65 6.57 18.77 18.04
N VAL A 66 5.36 18.74 17.48
CA VAL A 66 4.96 17.74 16.49
C VAL A 66 5.85 17.84 15.27
N ALA A 67 6.44 16.72 14.86
CA ALA A 67 7.30 16.66 13.70
C ALA A 67 6.51 16.19 12.45
N GLY A 68 6.41 17.08 11.46
CA GLY A 68 5.67 16.83 10.21
C GLY A 68 4.23 17.35 10.25
N GLY A 69 3.47 16.99 9.21
CA GLY A 69 2.08 17.41 9.05
C GLY A 69 1.20 16.31 8.47
N VAL A 70 -0.05 16.26 8.90
CA VAL A 70 -1.07 15.34 8.42
C VAL A 70 -1.75 15.92 7.20
N LYS A 71 -1.98 15.08 6.18
CA LYS A 71 -2.72 15.42 4.97
C LYS A 71 -4.20 15.05 5.11
N SER A 72 -5.05 15.60 4.26
CA SER A 72 -6.48 15.24 4.17
C SER A 72 -6.75 13.75 3.94
N THR A 73 -5.76 13.01 3.42
CA THR A 73 -5.83 11.54 3.23
C THR A 73 -5.51 10.75 4.50
N GLY A 74 -5.22 11.39 5.64
CA GLY A 74 -4.76 10.76 6.87
C GLY A 74 -3.25 10.48 6.92
N HIS A 75 -2.58 10.39 5.78
CA HIS A 75 -1.12 10.18 5.76
C HIS A 75 -0.37 11.42 6.27
N SER A 76 0.70 11.18 6.99
CA SER A 76 1.60 12.24 7.49
C SER A 76 2.96 12.22 6.78
N SER A 77 3.56 13.40 6.66
CA SER A 77 4.88 13.56 6.05
C SER A 77 5.65 14.71 6.68
N ILE A 78 6.98 14.62 6.68
CA ILE A 78 7.89 15.65 7.13
C ILE A 78 8.86 16.02 6.02
N ASN A 79 9.26 17.29 5.93
CA ASN A 79 10.40 17.70 5.14
C ASN A 79 11.63 17.66 6.05
N PHE A 80 12.51 16.71 5.81
CA PHE A 80 13.72 16.49 6.59
C PHE A 80 14.94 16.72 5.71
N TYR A 81 15.67 17.82 5.94
CA TYR A 81 16.82 18.25 5.15
C TYR A 81 16.56 18.27 3.63
N GLY A 82 15.44 18.87 3.23
CA GLY A 82 15.06 19.00 1.81
C GLY A 82 14.40 17.76 1.20
N GLN A 83 14.37 16.65 1.92
CA GLN A 83 13.68 15.42 1.49
C GLN A 83 12.30 15.29 2.12
N ARG A 84 11.31 15.00 1.31
CA ARG A 84 9.96 14.72 1.81
C ARG A 84 9.83 13.25 2.16
N LEU A 85 9.77 12.95 3.45
CA LEU A 85 9.68 11.60 3.99
C LEU A 85 8.30 11.33 4.59
N HIS A 86 7.81 10.10 4.48
CA HIS A 86 6.59 9.66 5.13
C HIS A 86 6.85 9.33 6.61
N CYS A 87 6.00 9.84 7.52
CA CYS A 87 6.21 9.69 8.96
C CYS A 87 6.17 8.21 9.39
N HIS A 88 5.23 7.39 8.88
CA HIS A 88 5.18 5.96 9.20
C HIS A 88 6.49 5.21 8.86
N ARG A 89 7.18 5.58 7.76
CA ARG A 89 8.48 4.99 7.43
C ARG A 89 9.57 5.37 8.42
N ILE A 90 9.55 6.63 8.88
CA ILE A 90 10.49 7.14 9.89
C ILE A 90 10.22 6.48 11.24
N VAL A 91 8.95 6.39 11.66
CA VAL A 91 8.54 5.71 12.90
C VAL A 91 9.04 4.27 12.90
N TRP A 92 8.76 3.54 11.80
CA TRP A 92 9.22 2.17 11.67
C TRP A 92 10.75 2.06 11.74
N ALA A 93 11.46 2.94 11.01
CA ALA A 93 12.92 2.94 10.94
C ALA A 93 13.56 3.25 12.30
N ILE A 94 13.05 4.23 13.04
CA ILE A 94 13.55 4.57 14.38
C ILE A 94 13.24 3.45 15.37
N TYR A 95 12.03 2.87 15.33
CA TYR A 95 11.62 1.82 16.25
C TYR A 95 12.44 0.54 16.09
N HIS A 96 12.68 0.12 14.83
CA HIS A 96 13.44 -1.09 14.53
C HIS A 96 14.95 -0.84 14.35
N GLN A 97 15.43 0.41 14.45
CA GLN A 97 16.83 0.82 14.19
C GLN A 97 17.37 0.31 12.85
N GLN A 98 16.48 0.26 11.85
CA GLN A 98 16.78 -0.26 10.51
C GLN A 98 16.06 0.53 9.43
N ASP A 99 16.70 0.74 8.26
CA ASP A 99 16.01 1.27 7.09
C ASP A 99 15.07 0.20 6.50
N PRO A 100 13.78 0.50 6.26
CA PRO A 100 12.86 -0.42 5.58
C PRO A 100 13.28 -0.75 4.13
N GLY A 101 14.25 -0.04 3.57
CA GLY A 101 14.75 -0.27 2.22
C GLY A 101 13.66 -0.08 1.16
N GLU A 102 13.64 -0.95 0.17
CA GLU A 102 12.62 -0.94 -0.89
C GLU A 102 11.25 -1.47 -0.43
N LYS A 103 11.19 -2.07 0.76
CA LYS A 103 9.93 -2.59 1.29
C LYS A 103 8.98 -1.45 1.64
N THR A 104 7.70 -1.69 1.45
CA THR A 104 6.67 -0.75 1.88
C THR A 104 6.38 -0.95 3.37
N VAL A 105 6.27 0.14 4.11
CA VAL A 105 5.71 0.14 5.46
C VAL A 105 4.20 0.31 5.34
N ASP A 106 3.43 -0.64 5.86
CA ASP A 106 1.97 -0.73 5.73
C ASP A 106 1.31 -0.66 7.11
N HIS A 107 0.12 -0.04 7.19
CA HIS A 107 -0.69 0.02 8.40
C HIS A 107 -1.56 -1.24 8.51
N ILE A 108 -1.41 -1.98 9.59
CA ILE A 108 -2.12 -3.26 9.82
C ILE A 108 -3.64 -3.03 9.87
N ASP A 109 -4.08 -1.98 10.57
CA ASP A 109 -5.48 -1.59 10.72
C ASP A 109 -6.08 -0.86 9.50
N ARG A 110 -5.25 -0.51 8.50
CA ARG A 110 -5.60 0.28 7.31
C ARG A 110 -5.98 1.73 7.60
N ASP A 111 -5.63 2.25 8.77
CA ASP A 111 -5.76 3.66 9.12
C ASP A 111 -4.41 4.37 8.91
N PRO A 112 -4.27 5.23 7.88
CA PRO A 112 -3.02 5.93 7.59
C PRO A 112 -2.65 6.98 8.63
N SER A 113 -3.53 7.31 9.57
CA SER A 113 -3.28 8.24 10.67
C SER A 113 -2.67 7.55 11.89
N ASN A 114 -2.85 6.23 12.04
CA ASN A 114 -2.35 5.46 13.16
C ASN A 114 -0.91 5.01 12.91
N ASN A 115 0.04 5.88 13.29
CA ASN A 115 1.47 5.61 13.16
C ASN A 115 2.08 4.95 14.42
N ASP A 116 1.29 4.25 15.24
CA ASP A 116 1.82 3.44 16.33
C ASP A 116 2.79 2.38 15.77
N PRO A 117 4.00 2.21 16.36
CA PRO A 117 4.96 1.21 15.88
C PRO A 117 4.40 -0.22 15.81
N SER A 118 3.51 -0.60 16.72
CA SER A 118 2.87 -1.93 16.75
C SER A 118 1.90 -2.13 15.60
N ASN A 119 1.39 -1.03 15.02
CA ASN A 119 0.48 -1.03 13.86
C ASN A 119 1.22 -1.01 12.51
N LEU A 120 2.55 -0.88 12.51
CA LEU A 120 3.35 -0.75 11.30
C LEU A 120 4.11 -2.05 11.00
N ARG A 121 3.97 -2.54 9.78
CA ARG A 121 4.69 -3.74 9.31
C ARG A 121 5.37 -3.52 7.98
N LEU A 122 6.45 -4.27 7.72
CA LEU A 122 6.98 -4.36 6.35
C LEU A 122 6.07 -5.23 5.50
N ALA A 123 5.70 -4.72 4.35
CA ALA A 123 4.93 -5.45 3.37
C ALA A 123 5.64 -5.44 2.02
N THR A 124 5.52 -6.55 1.29
CA THR A 124 5.81 -6.55 -0.14
C THR A 124 4.71 -5.78 -0.87
N TYR A 125 4.99 -5.31 -2.09
CA TYR A 125 3.98 -4.67 -2.94
C TYR A 125 2.72 -5.53 -3.07
N GLU A 126 2.87 -6.85 -3.21
CA GLU A 126 1.75 -7.78 -3.27
C GLU A 126 0.97 -7.85 -1.95
N GLY A 127 1.67 -7.83 -0.81
CA GLY A 127 1.06 -7.79 0.53
C GLY A 127 0.23 -6.53 0.74
N GLN A 128 0.74 -5.38 0.31
CA GLN A 128 0.04 -4.11 0.39
C GLN A 128 -1.21 -4.09 -0.50
N MET A 129 -1.12 -4.61 -1.73
CA MET A 129 -2.28 -4.74 -2.61
C MET A 129 -3.39 -5.63 -2.03
N ARG A 130 -3.02 -6.65 -1.24
CA ARG A 130 -3.99 -7.49 -0.52
C ARG A 130 -4.64 -6.75 0.66
N ASN A 131 -3.90 -5.87 1.34
CA ASN A 131 -4.40 -5.08 2.45
C ASN A 131 -5.27 -3.88 2.01
N THR A 132 -5.24 -3.49 0.74
CA THR A 132 -6.05 -2.39 0.23
C THR A 132 -7.54 -2.73 0.38
N LYS A 133 -8.35 -1.80 0.93
CA LYS A 133 -9.81 -1.91 0.89
C LYS A 133 -10.20 -1.97 -0.58
N SER A 134 -10.53 -3.17 -1.08
CA SER A 134 -11.07 -3.25 -2.44
C SER A 134 -12.34 -2.41 -2.45
N ARG A 135 -12.59 -1.69 -3.53
CA ARG A 135 -13.91 -1.09 -3.77
C ARG A 135 -14.90 -2.25 -3.67
N ALA A 136 -15.49 -2.42 -2.50
CA ALA A 136 -16.49 -3.45 -2.30
C ALA A 136 -17.59 -3.20 -3.32
N SER A 137 -17.88 -4.17 -4.18
CA SER A 137 -19.09 -4.08 -4.97
C SER A 137 -20.25 -3.99 -3.97
N LYS A 138 -21.37 -3.41 -4.38
CA LYS A 138 -22.61 -3.36 -3.58
C LYS A 138 -22.97 -4.71 -2.95
N TYR A 139 -22.48 -5.80 -3.52
CA TYR A 139 -22.79 -7.18 -3.17
C TYR A 139 -21.65 -7.92 -2.43
N GLY A 140 -20.55 -7.23 -2.11
CA GLY A 140 -19.39 -7.82 -1.47
C GLY A 140 -18.19 -7.98 -2.40
N ARG A 141 -17.01 -8.22 -1.80
CA ARG A 141 -15.75 -8.35 -2.55
C ARG A 141 -15.74 -9.59 -3.44
N GLY A 142 -15.57 -9.39 -4.75
CA GLY A 142 -15.50 -10.48 -5.71
C GLY A 142 -16.87 -10.98 -6.16
N VAL A 143 -17.96 -10.27 -5.81
CA VAL A 143 -19.32 -10.60 -6.22
C VAL A 143 -19.83 -9.55 -7.22
N HIS A 144 -20.49 -10.02 -8.28
CA HIS A 144 -21.17 -9.18 -9.24
C HIS A 144 -22.53 -9.77 -9.61
N LYS A 145 -23.51 -8.93 -9.90
CA LYS A 145 -24.85 -9.33 -10.31
C LYS A 145 -24.95 -9.29 -11.83
N VAL A 146 -25.51 -10.35 -12.42
CA VAL A 146 -25.88 -10.41 -13.84
C VAL A 146 -27.30 -10.97 -13.92
N GLY A 147 -28.22 -10.16 -14.40
CA GLY A 147 -29.66 -10.49 -14.34
C GLY A 147 -30.11 -10.68 -12.88
N GLU A 148 -30.74 -11.80 -12.60
CA GLU A 148 -31.22 -12.13 -11.24
C GLU A 148 -30.21 -12.98 -10.43
N ARG A 149 -29.04 -13.32 -10.98
CA ARG A 149 -28.06 -14.17 -10.30
C ARG A 149 -26.81 -13.39 -9.87
N PHE A 150 -26.16 -13.88 -8.81
CA PHE A 150 -24.92 -13.37 -8.28
C PHE A 150 -23.79 -14.33 -8.60
N TYR A 151 -22.67 -13.79 -9.05
CA TYR A 151 -21.51 -14.55 -9.47
C TYR A 151 -20.32 -14.20 -8.58
N ALA A 152 -19.63 -15.23 -8.06
CA ALA A 152 -18.45 -15.07 -7.25
C ALA A 152 -17.17 -15.36 -8.04
N ARG A 153 -16.15 -14.54 -7.82
CA ARG A 153 -14.78 -14.74 -8.35
C ARG A 153 -13.74 -14.26 -7.36
N ILE A 154 -12.55 -14.84 -7.45
CA ILE A 154 -11.35 -14.34 -6.78
C ILE A 154 -10.24 -14.14 -7.80
N CYS A 155 -9.32 -13.22 -7.51
CA CYS A 155 -8.12 -13.04 -8.30
C CYS A 155 -6.96 -13.81 -7.64
N VAL A 156 -6.37 -14.77 -8.35
CA VAL A 156 -5.25 -15.59 -7.91
C VAL A 156 -4.11 -15.39 -8.87
N LYS A 157 -2.97 -14.88 -8.40
CA LYS A 157 -1.79 -14.59 -9.24
C LYS A 157 -2.11 -13.80 -10.52
N GLY A 158 -2.98 -12.77 -10.38
CA GLY A 158 -3.38 -11.91 -11.51
C GLY A 158 -4.43 -12.52 -12.46
N LYS A 159 -4.90 -13.74 -12.20
CA LYS A 159 -5.95 -14.40 -12.96
C LYS A 159 -7.25 -14.47 -12.17
N ASP A 160 -8.37 -14.17 -12.82
CA ASP A 160 -9.70 -14.34 -12.22
C ASP A 160 -10.08 -15.82 -12.20
N VAL A 161 -10.42 -16.34 -11.02
CA VAL A 161 -10.94 -17.69 -10.81
C VAL A 161 -12.43 -17.56 -10.51
N TYR A 162 -13.24 -18.14 -11.37
CA TYR A 162 -14.69 -18.20 -11.24
C TYR A 162 -15.09 -19.27 -10.22
N LEU A 163 -15.97 -18.91 -9.28
CA LEU A 163 -16.37 -19.77 -8.15
C LEU A 163 -17.82 -20.26 -8.24
N GLY A 164 -18.59 -19.79 -9.23
CA GLY A 164 -19.96 -20.22 -9.45
C GLY A 164 -20.96 -19.06 -9.45
N GLY A 165 -22.22 -19.41 -9.78
CA GLY A 165 -23.38 -18.54 -9.76
C GLY A 165 -24.34 -18.96 -8.64
N PHE A 166 -24.84 -17.95 -7.88
CA PHE A 166 -25.62 -18.12 -6.66
C PHE A 166 -26.96 -17.38 -6.78
N ALA A 167 -27.93 -17.79 -5.99
CA ALA A 167 -29.26 -17.14 -5.93
C ALA A 167 -29.18 -15.81 -5.15
N THR A 168 -28.31 -15.73 -4.13
CA THR A 168 -28.19 -14.56 -3.26
C THR A 168 -26.78 -13.96 -3.28
N ALA A 169 -26.70 -12.64 -3.01
CA ALA A 169 -25.42 -11.95 -2.87
C ALA A 169 -24.61 -12.48 -1.69
N LYS A 170 -25.29 -12.90 -0.62
CA LYS A 170 -24.65 -13.44 0.59
C LYS A 170 -23.94 -14.75 0.30
N GLU A 171 -24.59 -15.72 -0.34
CA GLU A 171 -23.97 -17.00 -0.72
C GLU A 171 -22.73 -16.79 -1.60
N ALA A 172 -22.83 -15.88 -2.59
CA ALA A 172 -21.71 -15.54 -3.45
C ALA A 172 -20.54 -14.91 -2.68
N ALA A 173 -20.83 -14.03 -1.69
CA ALA A 173 -19.84 -13.38 -0.86
C ALA A 173 -19.14 -14.36 0.09
N ASP A 174 -19.91 -15.24 0.73
CA ASP A 174 -19.41 -16.28 1.63
C ASP A 174 -18.48 -17.23 0.86
N ARG A 175 -18.89 -17.69 -0.31
CA ARG A 175 -18.06 -18.55 -1.18
C ARG A 175 -16.76 -17.88 -1.62
N ALA A 176 -16.84 -16.57 -1.95
CA ALA A 176 -15.64 -15.80 -2.30
C ALA A 176 -14.71 -15.56 -1.09
N ALA A 177 -15.25 -15.46 0.12
CA ALA A 177 -14.47 -15.34 1.35
C ALA A 177 -13.75 -16.65 1.69
N GLU A 178 -14.46 -17.78 1.67
CA GLU A 178 -13.90 -19.12 1.89
C GLU A 178 -12.75 -19.43 0.92
N ALA A 179 -12.96 -19.21 -0.37
CA ALA A 179 -11.95 -19.47 -1.38
C ALA A 179 -10.69 -18.60 -1.20
N ARG A 180 -10.85 -17.35 -0.74
CA ARG A 180 -9.69 -16.50 -0.39
C ARG A 180 -8.94 -17.01 0.82
N GLN A 181 -9.67 -17.44 1.85
CA GLN A 181 -9.08 -17.97 3.07
C GLN A 181 -8.29 -19.24 2.77
N ALA A 182 -8.88 -20.20 2.05
CA ALA A 182 -8.21 -21.43 1.62
C ALA A 182 -6.94 -21.16 0.81
N TYR A 183 -6.98 -20.15 -0.09
CA TYR A 183 -5.79 -19.76 -0.86
C TYR A 183 -4.69 -19.17 0.03
N ILE A 184 -5.04 -18.38 1.04
CA ILE A 184 -4.09 -17.81 2.01
C ILE A 184 -3.44 -18.92 2.83
N GLU A 185 -4.22 -19.87 3.33
CA GLU A 185 -3.75 -21.01 4.12
C GLU A 185 -2.81 -21.91 3.31
N GLN A 186 -3.16 -22.19 2.05
CA GLN A 186 -2.29 -22.96 1.14
C GLN A 186 -0.95 -22.25 0.88
N GLN A 187 -0.93 -20.91 0.79
CA GLN A 187 0.32 -20.16 0.62
C GLN A 187 1.13 -20.12 1.91
N ALA A 188 0.47 -20.06 3.07
CA ALA A 188 1.14 -20.08 4.38
C ALA A 188 1.85 -21.42 4.64
N SER A 189 1.21 -22.55 4.31
CA SER A 189 1.79 -23.89 4.46
C SER A 189 3.00 -24.13 3.54
N HIS A 190 3.06 -23.47 2.39
CA HIS A 190 4.24 -23.51 1.51
C HIS A 190 5.43 -22.68 2.01
N LEU A 191 5.19 -21.64 2.81
CA LEU A 191 6.22 -20.76 3.35
C LEU A 191 6.81 -21.27 4.67
N TYR A 192 6.08 -22.13 5.40
CA TYR A 192 6.47 -22.69 6.71
C TYR A 192 6.15 -24.19 6.76
N PRO A 193 6.90 -25.04 6.06
CA PRO A 193 6.59 -26.48 5.99
C PRO A 193 6.84 -27.26 7.29
N ASN A 194 7.35 -26.62 8.35
CA ASN A 194 7.76 -27.28 9.60
C ASN A 194 7.40 -26.45 10.86
N GLN A 195 6.12 -26.11 11.03
CA GLN A 195 5.59 -25.75 12.35
C GLN A 195 4.53 -26.73 12.78
#